data_9e5107802ae67809d831ecf5abdb1eaf
#
_entry.id   9e5107802ae67809d831ecf5abdb1eaf
#
_cell.length_a   1.000
_cell.length_b   1.000
_cell.length_c   1.000
_cell.angle_alpha   90.00
_cell.angle_beta   90.00
_cell.angle_gamma   90.00
#
_symmetry.space_group_name_H-M   'P 1'
#
loop_
_entity.id
_entity.type
_entity.pdbx_description
1 polymer ?
#
loop_
_entity_poly.entity_id
_entity_poly.type
_entity_poly.pdbx_seq_one_letter_code
_entity_poly.pdbx_strand_id
1 'polypeptide(L)'
;MTTQDGTTSTAFANLNQQELEALAQDVRQRYEDLKARNLSLDLTRGKPSSEQLDLSNALLSLPGEGDYKDAKGVDLRNYGGLQGIEEIRQLWGNVLGVDVANIVAADSSSLSIMFDLISFAYIWGTNDSERPWKDEEHVKWLCPTPGYDRHFAITEHFGFELVTVPMTPEGPDMDVVEELVKDPQVKGMWSVPIYGNPTGAIYSRETIDRLASMETAAKDFRIVWDNASVSYTHLTLPTID
;
A
#
# COMPACT_ATOMS: atom_id res chain seq x y z
N MET A 1 3.10 -10.31 20.27
CA MET A 1 1.98 -11.17 20.67
C MET A 1 1.32 -11.67 19.40
N THR A 2 1.71 -12.85 19.01
CA THR A 2 1.20 -13.56 17.82
C THR A 2 -0.21 -14.04 18.11
N THR A 3 -1.20 -13.49 17.42
CA THR A 3 -2.53 -14.08 17.34
C THR A 3 -2.58 -14.95 16.08
N GLN A 4 -2.37 -16.24 16.27
CA GLN A 4 -2.93 -17.26 15.39
C GLN A 4 -4.44 -17.14 15.45
N ASP A 5 -5.14 -17.00 14.32
CA ASP A 5 -6.49 -17.51 14.18
C ASP A 5 -6.95 -17.57 12.72
N GLY A 6 -6.59 -18.67 12.06
CA GLY A 6 -7.27 -19.16 10.88
C GLY A 6 -8.09 -20.44 11.14
N THR A 7 -8.65 -20.63 12.36
CA THR A 7 -9.23 -21.93 12.76
C THR A 7 -10.58 -21.88 13.46
N THR A 8 -11.38 -20.84 13.30
CA THR A 8 -12.59 -20.70 14.11
C THR A 8 -13.77 -21.58 13.68
N SER A 9 -13.96 -21.86 12.42
CA SER A 9 -15.14 -22.62 11.94
C SER A 9 -15.06 -24.13 12.23
N THR A 10 -13.88 -24.73 12.15
CA THR A 10 -13.66 -26.16 12.44
C THR A 10 -13.50 -26.46 13.93
N ALA A 11 -13.06 -25.47 14.73
CA ALA A 11 -12.86 -25.66 16.17
C ALA A 11 -14.17 -25.88 16.94
N PHE A 12 -15.23 -25.11 16.61
CA PHE A 12 -16.52 -25.26 17.30
C PHE A 12 -17.24 -26.58 16.99
N ALA A 13 -17.07 -27.11 15.77
CA ALA A 13 -17.69 -28.36 15.34
C ALA A 13 -17.17 -29.60 16.12
N ASN A 14 -15.99 -29.48 16.74
CA ASN A 14 -15.35 -30.55 17.49
C ASN A 14 -15.63 -30.50 19.00
N LEU A 15 -16.32 -29.47 19.50
CA LEU A 15 -16.65 -29.31 20.90
C LEU A 15 -17.98 -30.02 21.22
N ASN A 16 -18.03 -30.70 22.35
CA ASN A 16 -19.29 -31.21 22.87
C ASN A 16 -20.13 -30.07 23.48
N GLN A 17 -21.39 -30.36 23.80
CA GLN A 17 -22.34 -29.36 24.31
C GLN A 17 -21.83 -28.65 25.57
N GLN A 18 -21.24 -29.39 26.51
CA GLN A 18 -20.74 -28.83 27.77
C GLN A 18 -19.55 -27.90 27.56
N GLU A 19 -18.64 -28.24 26.62
CA GLU A 19 -17.51 -27.41 26.23
C GLU A 19 -17.95 -26.14 25.50
N LEU A 20 -18.97 -26.23 24.64
CA LEU A 20 -19.57 -25.07 23.99
C LEU A 20 -20.26 -24.11 24.98
N GLU A 21 -20.99 -24.66 25.97
CA GLU A 21 -21.62 -23.86 27.01
C GLU A 21 -20.58 -23.14 27.88
N ALA A 22 -19.51 -23.85 28.27
CA ALA A 22 -18.40 -23.26 29.05
C ALA A 22 -17.69 -22.15 28.25
N LEU A 23 -17.38 -22.38 26.96
CA LEU A 23 -16.79 -21.38 26.10
C LEU A 23 -17.71 -20.16 25.89
N ALA A 24 -19.01 -20.39 25.72
CA ALA A 24 -19.97 -19.30 25.56
C ALA A 24 -20.07 -18.45 26.86
N GLN A 25 -19.96 -19.08 28.01
CA GLN A 25 -19.95 -18.38 29.30
C GLN A 25 -18.66 -17.55 29.47
N ASP A 26 -17.49 -18.12 29.16
CA ASP A 26 -16.21 -17.40 29.21
C ASP A 26 -16.19 -16.19 28.27
N VAL A 27 -16.57 -16.37 26.99
CA VAL A 27 -16.65 -15.28 26.04
C VAL A 27 -17.61 -14.18 26.46
N ARG A 28 -18.78 -14.56 27.03
CA ARG A 28 -19.74 -13.59 27.56
C ARG A 28 -19.16 -12.81 28.74
N GLN A 29 -18.45 -13.48 29.65
CA GLN A 29 -17.82 -12.82 30.79
C GLN A 29 -16.75 -11.82 30.30
N ARG A 30 -15.89 -12.24 29.38
CA ARG A 30 -14.86 -11.35 28.76
C ARG A 30 -15.49 -10.14 28.06
N TYR A 31 -16.63 -10.33 27.40
CA TYR A 31 -17.35 -9.23 26.75
C TYR A 31 -17.87 -8.22 27.80
N GLU A 32 -18.51 -8.69 28.86
CA GLU A 32 -19.02 -7.82 29.95
C GLU A 32 -17.87 -7.10 30.68
N ASP A 33 -16.73 -7.76 30.89
CA ASP A 33 -15.55 -7.15 31.49
C ASP A 33 -15.00 -6.03 30.60
N LEU A 34 -14.93 -6.25 29.27
CA LEU A 34 -14.51 -5.20 28.31
C LEU A 34 -15.51 -4.04 28.32
N LYS A 35 -16.79 -4.33 28.31
CA LYS A 35 -17.86 -3.32 28.35
C LYS A 35 -17.80 -2.48 29.62
N ALA A 36 -17.53 -3.13 30.80
CA ALA A 36 -17.37 -2.45 32.07
C ALA A 36 -16.20 -1.46 32.12
N ARG A 37 -15.18 -1.65 31.24
CA ARG A 37 -14.06 -0.72 31.10
C ARG A 37 -14.47 0.62 30.49
N ASN A 38 -15.67 0.73 29.93
CA ASN A 38 -16.23 1.93 29.31
C ASN A 38 -15.26 2.63 28.32
N LEU A 39 -14.62 1.83 27.46
CA LEU A 39 -13.65 2.32 26.49
C LEU A 39 -14.37 3.12 25.39
N SER A 40 -13.83 4.30 25.09
CA SER A 40 -14.25 5.11 23.93
C SER A 40 -13.15 5.06 22.87
N LEU A 41 -13.23 4.06 21.99
CA LEU A 41 -12.25 3.82 20.94
C LEU A 41 -12.88 4.05 19.57
N ASP A 42 -12.23 4.88 18.74
CA ASP A 42 -12.58 5.04 17.33
C ASP A 42 -11.76 4.04 16.50
N LEU A 43 -12.42 3.00 16.00
CA LEU A 43 -11.82 1.97 15.14
C LEU A 43 -12.09 2.23 13.65
N THR A 44 -12.72 3.34 13.30
CA THR A 44 -13.12 3.63 11.91
C THR A 44 -11.96 4.07 11.04
N ARG A 45 -10.90 4.63 11.64
CA ARG A 45 -9.70 5.07 10.92
C ARG A 45 -8.46 4.91 11.79
N GLY A 46 -7.38 4.37 11.20
CA GLY A 46 -6.04 4.46 11.76
C GLY A 46 -5.52 5.89 11.61
N LYS A 47 -5.40 6.62 12.73
CA LYS A 47 -4.85 7.98 12.80
C LYS A 47 -3.79 8.04 13.89
N PRO A 48 -2.71 8.83 13.71
CA PRO A 48 -1.82 9.16 14.81
C PRO A 48 -2.60 9.85 15.94
N SER A 49 -2.25 9.58 17.19
CA SER A 49 -2.77 10.31 18.36
C SER A 49 -2.26 11.76 18.36
N SER A 50 -2.91 12.63 19.12
CA SER A 50 -2.45 14.03 19.27
C SER A 50 -1.02 14.11 19.78
N GLU A 51 -0.63 13.25 20.73
CA GLU A 51 0.73 13.20 21.27
C GLU A 51 1.76 12.77 20.22
N GLN A 52 1.39 11.88 19.29
CA GLN A 52 2.24 11.52 18.15
C GLN A 52 2.39 12.68 17.18
N LEU A 53 1.32 13.43 16.91
CA LEU A 53 1.33 14.60 16.04
C LEU A 53 2.16 15.74 16.64
N ASP A 54 2.16 15.89 17.96
CA ASP A 54 2.95 16.91 18.68
C ASP A 54 4.46 16.79 18.42
N LEU A 55 4.95 15.59 18.10
CA LEU A 55 6.35 15.38 17.72
C LEU A 55 6.77 16.17 16.47
N SER A 56 5.83 16.51 15.60
CA SER A 56 6.05 17.23 14.35
C SER A 56 5.63 18.70 14.39
N ASN A 57 5.23 19.23 15.56
CA ASN A 57 4.73 20.62 15.68
C ASN A 57 5.73 21.67 15.17
N ALA A 58 7.04 21.41 15.24
CA ALA A 58 8.05 22.31 14.70
C ALA A 58 7.90 22.53 13.18
N LEU A 59 7.32 21.56 12.43
CA LEU A 59 7.08 21.69 10.99
C LEU A 59 6.05 22.77 10.65
N LEU A 60 5.17 23.14 11.59
CA LEU A 60 4.14 24.15 11.37
C LEU A 60 4.70 25.56 11.17
N SER A 61 5.95 25.79 11.56
CA SER A 61 6.67 27.05 11.36
C SER A 61 7.62 27.04 10.17
N LEU A 62 7.69 25.96 9.42
CA LEU A 62 8.59 25.77 8.28
C LEU A 62 7.82 25.69 6.95
N PRO A 63 8.33 26.24 5.83
CA PRO A 63 9.41 27.22 5.78
C PRO A 63 9.00 28.55 6.44
N GLY A 64 9.95 29.23 7.07
CA GLY A 64 9.70 30.47 7.82
C GLY A 64 10.71 31.58 7.50
N GLU A 65 10.68 32.65 8.32
CA GLU A 65 11.63 33.74 8.17
C GLU A 65 13.07 33.22 8.37
N GLY A 66 13.90 33.37 7.33
CA GLY A 66 15.29 32.88 7.32
C GLY A 66 15.47 31.41 6.90
N ASP A 67 14.39 30.63 6.83
CA ASP A 67 14.43 29.20 6.46
C ASP A 67 13.54 28.91 5.25
N TYR A 68 13.97 29.42 4.11
CA TYR A 68 13.26 29.31 2.82
C TYR A 68 14.20 28.98 1.65
N LYS A 69 15.41 28.53 1.95
CA LYS A 69 16.38 28.10 0.92
C LYS A 69 16.74 26.64 1.11
N ASP A 70 16.95 25.95 0.00
CA ASP A 70 17.52 24.60 0.03
C ASP A 70 19.03 24.64 0.36
N ALA A 71 19.64 23.48 0.52
CA ALA A 71 21.09 23.36 0.83
C ALA A 71 22.00 23.98 -0.26
N LYS A 72 21.48 24.17 -1.47
CA LYS A 72 22.20 24.82 -2.58
C LYS A 72 21.96 26.32 -2.64
N GLY A 73 21.16 26.87 -1.71
CA GLY A 73 20.83 28.29 -1.62
C GLY A 73 19.71 28.75 -2.58
N VAL A 74 19.01 27.81 -3.20
CA VAL A 74 17.85 28.12 -4.07
C VAL A 74 16.67 28.57 -3.21
N ASP A 75 16.06 29.69 -3.58
CA ASP A 75 14.89 30.25 -2.90
C ASP A 75 13.63 29.42 -3.21
N LEU A 76 13.10 28.71 -2.20
CA LEU A 76 11.96 27.82 -2.32
C LEU A 76 10.61 28.54 -2.53
N ARG A 77 10.58 29.85 -2.43
CA ARG A 77 9.40 30.67 -2.69
C ARG A 77 9.19 30.96 -4.17
N ASN A 78 10.12 30.55 -5.03
CA ASN A 78 10.08 30.74 -6.48
C ASN A 78 9.93 29.40 -7.21
N TYR A 79 9.86 29.44 -8.53
CA TYR A 79 9.84 28.24 -9.36
C TYR A 79 11.08 27.38 -9.10
N GLY A 80 10.86 26.09 -8.94
CA GLY A 80 11.91 25.09 -8.65
C GLY A 80 11.97 23.96 -9.66
N GLY A 81 12.73 22.93 -9.32
CA GLY A 81 12.81 21.71 -10.10
C GLY A 81 11.50 20.89 -10.02
N LEU A 82 11.19 20.18 -11.11
CA LEU A 82 9.96 19.38 -11.22
C LEU A 82 9.96 18.11 -10.35
N GLN A 83 11.11 17.69 -9.84
CA GLN A 83 11.26 16.45 -9.08
C GLN A 83 11.18 16.64 -7.55
N GLY A 84 11.01 17.88 -7.08
CA GLY A 84 11.13 18.25 -5.67
C GLY A 84 12.59 18.54 -5.26
N ILE A 85 12.77 19.08 -4.05
CA ILE A 85 14.10 19.42 -3.52
C ILE A 85 14.91 18.15 -3.26
N GLU A 86 16.24 18.29 -3.41
CA GLU A 86 17.14 17.13 -3.31
C GLU A 86 17.12 16.51 -1.91
N GLU A 87 17.00 17.32 -0.87
CA GLU A 87 16.99 16.86 0.51
C GLU A 87 15.84 15.88 0.80
N ILE A 88 14.62 16.20 0.36
CA ILE A 88 13.49 15.29 0.56
C ILE A 88 13.64 14.02 -0.30
N ARG A 89 14.17 14.15 -1.50
CA ARG A 89 14.44 13.01 -2.38
C ARG A 89 15.53 12.09 -1.78
N GLN A 90 16.59 12.67 -1.21
CA GLN A 90 17.64 11.92 -0.54
C GLN A 90 17.10 11.21 0.71
N LEU A 91 16.27 11.90 1.51
CA LEU A 91 15.60 11.30 2.67
C LEU A 91 14.81 10.05 2.28
N TRP A 92 13.96 10.16 1.28
CA TRP A 92 13.15 9.04 0.80
C TRP A 92 13.99 7.98 0.09
N GLY A 93 15.02 8.37 -0.64
CA GLY A 93 15.98 7.43 -1.22
C GLY A 93 16.62 6.54 -0.17
N ASN A 94 17.04 7.12 0.97
CA ASN A 94 17.59 6.38 2.10
C ASN A 94 16.56 5.46 2.76
N VAL A 95 15.31 5.93 2.94
CA VAL A 95 14.23 5.13 3.52
C VAL A 95 13.83 3.95 2.63
N LEU A 96 13.78 4.18 1.33
CA LEU A 96 13.35 3.17 0.36
C LEU A 96 14.48 2.27 -0.14
N GLY A 97 15.75 2.63 0.10
CA GLY A 97 16.90 1.94 -0.48
C GLY A 97 17.02 2.16 -2.00
N VAL A 98 16.56 3.31 -2.51
CA VAL A 98 16.50 3.64 -3.95
C VAL A 98 17.40 4.83 -4.24
N ASP A 99 18.05 4.82 -5.42
CA ASP A 99 18.87 5.95 -5.85
C ASP A 99 18.04 7.23 -5.96
N VAL A 100 18.59 8.35 -5.45
CA VAL A 100 17.94 9.66 -5.46
C VAL A 100 17.52 10.11 -6.86
N ALA A 101 18.23 9.66 -7.91
CA ALA A 101 17.88 9.93 -9.30
C ALA A 101 16.52 9.36 -9.71
N ASN A 102 16.07 8.30 -9.03
CA ASN A 102 14.81 7.62 -9.28
C ASN A 102 13.67 8.09 -8.33
N ILE A 103 13.93 9.13 -7.52
CA ILE A 103 12.94 9.69 -6.61
C ILE A 103 12.36 10.98 -7.18
N VAL A 104 11.03 11.06 -7.18
CA VAL A 104 10.28 12.29 -7.43
C VAL A 104 9.39 12.55 -6.23
N ALA A 105 9.55 13.70 -5.60
CA ALA A 105 8.67 14.16 -4.53
C ALA A 105 7.55 15.00 -5.16
N ALA A 106 6.36 14.46 -5.16
CA ALA A 106 5.17 15.08 -5.73
C ALA A 106 3.99 14.89 -4.80
N ASP A 107 3.00 15.75 -4.88
CA ASP A 107 1.73 15.73 -4.17
C ASP A 107 1.81 15.31 -2.68
N SER A 108 0.73 15.55 -1.94
CA SER A 108 0.54 15.13 -0.55
C SER A 108 -0.36 13.88 -0.42
N SER A 109 -0.82 13.33 -1.53
CA SER A 109 -1.70 12.16 -1.60
C SER A 109 -1.16 11.12 -2.57
N SER A 110 -0.86 9.92 -2.07
CA SER A 110 -0.45 8.79 -2.91
C SER A 110 -1.52 8.42 -3.94
N LEU A 111 -2.81 8.53 -3.59
CA LEU A 111 -3.90 8.27 -4.53
C LEU A 111 -3.92 9.26 -5.70
N SER A 112 -3.61 10.55 -5.46
CA SER A 112 -3.47 11.53 -6.55
C SER A 112 -2.31 11.18 -7.47
N ILE A 113 -1.16 10.81 -6.90
CA ILE A 113 0.01 10.38 -7.68
C ILE A 113 -0.32 9.14 -8.51
N MET A 114 -0.99 8.16 -7.93
CA MET A 114 -1.41 6.95 -8.64
C MET A 114 -2.40 7.24 -9.76
N PHE A 115 -3.35 8.15 -9.51
CA PHE A 115 -4.29 8.60 -10.53
C PHE A 115 -3.55 9.27 -11.69
N ASP A 116 -2.58 10.15 -11.41
CA ASP A 116 -1.78 10.82 -12.42
C ASP A 116 -0.94 9.83 -13.24
N LEU A 117 -0.31 8.83 -12.58
CA LEU A 117 0.46 7.79 -13.26
C LEU A 117 -0.41 7.00 -14.24
N ILE A 118 -1.60 6.58 -13.81
CA ILE A 118 -2.56 5.88 -14.69
C ILE A 118 -3.05 6.82 -15.81
N SER A 119 -3.32 8.11 -15.49
CA SER A 119 -3.71 9.11 -16.48
C SER A 119 -2.65 9.28 -17.56
N PHE A 120 -1.38 9.37 -17.17
CA PHE A 120 -0.27 9.52 -18.13
C PHE A 120 -0.15 8.29 -19.02
N ALA A 121 -0.18 7.09 -18.47
CA ALA A 121 -0.15 5.87 -19.24
C ALA A 121 -1.38 5.74 -20.17
N TYR A 122 -2.54 6.16 -19.68
CA TYR A 122 -3.78 6.15 -20.47
C TYR A 122 -3.71 7.12 -21.67
N ILE A 123 -3.23 8.34 -21.45
CA ILE A 123 -3.26 9.41 -22.45
C ILE A 123 -2.08 9.31 -23.44
N TRP A 124 -0.88 9.00 -22.92
CA TRP A 124 0.37 9.04 -23.71
C TRP A 124 1.12 7.71 -23.81
N GLY A 125 0.74 6.69 -23.00
CA GLY A 125 1.48 5.46 -22.86
C GLY A 125 2.63 5.58 -21.84
N THR A 126 3.29 4.46 -21.61
CA THR A 126 4.56 4.39 -20.88
C THR A 126 5.73 4.42 -21.87
N ASN A 127 6.97 4.44 -21.37
CA ASN A 127 8.17 4.41 -22.23
C ASN A 127 8.25 3.16 -23.13
N ASP A 128 7.58 2.07 -22.71
CA ASP A 128 7.60 0.78 -23.42
C ASP A 128 6.30 0.52 -24.19
N SER A 129 5.33 1.44 -24.13
CA SER A 129 4.06 1.31 -24.86
C SER A 129 4.24 1.52 -26.34
N GLU A 130 3.63 0.65 -27.16
CA GLU A 130 3.56 0.84 -28.60
C GLU A 130 2.53 1.93 -28.98
N ARG A 131 1.53 2.13 -28.10
CA ARG A 131 0.47 3.16 -28.21
C ARG A 131 -0.04 3.54 -26.81
N PRO A 132 -0.70 4.68 -26.66
CA PRO A 132 -1.40 5.02 -25.42
C PRO A 132 -2.46 3.96 -25.04
N TRP A 133 -2.65 3.71 -23.74
CA TRP A 133 -3.62 2.70 -23.30
C TRP A 133 -5.07 3.02 -23.70
N LYS A 134 -5.43 4.30 -23.89
CA LYS A 134 -6.74 4.70 -24.42
C LYS A 134 -7.02 4.20 -25.84
N ASP A 135 -5.98 3.89 -26.60
CA ASP A 135 -6.08 3.42 -27.98
C ASP A 135 -5.98 1.89 -28.08
N GLU A 136 -5.87 1.20 -26.93
CA GLU A 136 -6.04 -0.26 -26.82
C GLU A 136 -7.51 -0.63 -26.88
N GLU A 137 -7.82 -1.78 -27.47
CA GLU A 137 -9.19 -2.29 -27.53
C GLU A 137 -9.74 -2.63 -26.14
N HIS A 138 -8.90 -3.26 -25.33
CA HIS A 138 -9.19 -3.59 -23.92
C HIS A 138 -7.94 -3.40 -23.07
N VAL A 139 -8.13 -2.85 -21.88
CA VAL A 139 -7.11 -2.79 -20.84
C VAL A 139 -7.61 -3.54 -19.62
N LYS A 140 -6.83 -4.52 -19.16
CA LYS A 140 -7.08 -5.28 -17.95
C LYS A 140 -6.10 -4.89 -16.86
N TRP A 141 -6.58 -4.89 -15.62
CA TRP A 141 -5.76 -4.55 -14.47
C TRP A 141 -5.97 -5.56 -13.35
N LEU A 142 -4.88 -6.12 -12.83
CA LEU A 142 -4.93 -7.10 -11.76
C LEU A 142 -5.18 -6.42 -10.42
N CYS A 143 -6.18 -6.95 -9.71
CA CYS A 143 -6.66 -6.44 -8.44
C CYS A 143 -6.60 -7.54 -7.38
N PRO A 144 -5.50 -7.65 -6.61
CA PRO A 144 -5.43 -8.59 -5.49
C PRO A 144 -6.54 -8.31 -4.47
N THR A 145 -7.36 -9.34 -4.20
CA THR A 145 -8.61 -9.22 -3.44
C THR A 145 -8.70 -10.29 -2.34
N PRO A 146 -9.02 -9.92 -1.08
CA PRO A 146 -9.37 -8.57 -0.58
C PRO A 146 -8.21 -7.59 -0.67
N GLY A 147 -8.47 -6.33 -1.10
CA GLY A 147 -7.47 -5.29 -1.31
C GLY A 147 -8.02 -3.89 -1.03
N TYR A 148 -7.20 -2.88 -1.27
CA TYR A 148 -7.60 -1.49 -1.03
C TYR A 148 -8.46 -0.97 -2.19
N ASP A 149 -9.75 -0.84 -1.96
CA ASP A 149 -10.77 -0.50 -2.95
C ASP A 149 -10.56 0.85 -3.65
N ARG A 150 -9.86 1.79 -3.01
CA ARG A 150 -9.53 3.09 -3.61
C ARG A 150 -8.60 2.96 -4.81
N HIS A 151 -7.70 1.99 -4.80
CA HIS A 151 -6.88 1.67 -5.97
C HIS A 151 -7.76 1.19 -7.13
N PHE A 152 -8.69 0.28 -6.85
CA PHE A 152 -9.57 -0.29 -7.87
C PHE A 152 -10.43 0.79 -8.53
N ALA A 153 -10.95 1.74 -7.72
CA ALA A 153 -11.73 2.87 -8.22
C ALA A 153 -10.95 3.76 -9.21
N ILE A 154 -9.61 3.86 -9.09
CA ILE A 154 -8.79 4.59 -10.07
C ILE A 154 -8.87 3.91 -11.44
N THR A 155 -8.55 2.63 -11.53
CA THR A 155 -8.54 1.90 -12.80
C THR A 155 -9.95 1.71 -13.37
N GLU A 156 -10.96 1.52 -12.52
CA GLU A 156 -12.37 1.51 -12.92
C GLU A 156 -12.79 2.82 -13.59
N HIS A 157 -12.32 3.97 -13.06
CA HIS A 157 -12.61 5.29 -13.62
C HIS A 157 -12.17 5.43 -15.09
N PHE A 158 -11.07 4.80 -15.47
CA PHE A 158 -10.56 4.77 -16.85
C PHE A 158 -11.21 3.68 -17.71
N GLY A 159 -12.18 2.94 -17.18
CA GLY A 159 -12.88 1.88 -17.91
C GLY A 159 -12.07 0.59 -18.08
N PHE A 160 -11.03 0.36 -17.25
CA PHE A 160 -10.28 -0.88 -17.29
C PHE A 160 -11.10 -2.03 -16.75
N GLU A 161 -10.93 -3.21 -17.34
CA GLU A 161 -11.45 -4.45 -16.78
C GLU A 161 -10.65 -4.84 -15.53
N LEU A 162 -11.33 -4.87 -14.38
CA LEU A 162 -10.72 -5.27 -13.12
C LEU A 162 -10.71 -6.80 -12.99
N VAL A 163 -9.53 -7.39 -13.02
CA VAL A 163 -9.35 -8.83 -12.90
C VAL A 163 -8.91 -9.16 -11.47
N THR A 164 -9.77 -9.86 -10.74
CA THR A 164 -9.47 -10.24 -9.35
C THR A 164 -8.41 -11.32 -9.28
N VAL A 165 -7.47 -11.15 -8.34
CA VAL A 165 -6.46 -12.16 -7.98
C VAL A 165 -6.67 -12.53 -6.52
N PRO A 166 -6.80 -13.81 -6.15
CA PRO A 166 -6.91 -14.20 -4.76
C PRO A 166 -5.71 -13.75 -3.92
N MET A 167 -5.96 -13.28 -2.69
CA MET A 167 -4.91 -13.00 -1.72
C MET A 167 -4.67 -14.20 -0.81
N THR A 168 -3.41 -14.46 -0.53
CA THR A 168 -2.94 -15.38 0.50
C THR A 168 -2.32 -14.60 1.67
N PRO A 169 -2.00 -15.23 2.81
CA PRO A 169 -1.28 -14.56 3.88
C PRO A 169 0.10 -14.01 3.47
N GLU A 170 0.68 -14.56 2.39
CA GLU A 170 2.02 -14.23 1.89
C GLU A 170 2.01 -13.32 0.66
N GLY A 171 0.85 -12.81 0.27
CA GLY A 171 0.67 -11.92 -0.89
C GLY A 171 -0.36 -12.45 -1.89
N PRO A 172 -0.40 -11.93 -3.13
CA PRO A 172 -1.29 -12.45 -4.16
C PRO A 172 -0.93 -13.89 -4.54
N ASP A 173 -1.92 -14.64 -4.98
CA ASP A 173 -1.70 -15.98 -5.55
C ASP A 173 -0.88 -15.84 -6.84
N MET A 174 0.41 -16.15 -6.75
CA MET A 174 1.35 -15.95 -7.85
C MET A 174 1.12 -16.91 -9.02
N ASP A 175 0.54 -18.09 -8.80
CA ASP A 175 0.22 -19.01 -9.89
C ASP A 175 -0.87 -18.39 -10.77
N VAL A 176 -1.83 -17.71 -10.15
CA VAL A 176 -2.88 -16.96 -10.86
C VAL A 176 -2.29 -15.74 -11.55
N VAL A 177 -1.43 -14.95 -10.87
CA VAL A 177 -0.79 -13.77 -11.46
C VAL A 177 -0.01 -14.13 -12.72
N GLU A 178 0.88 -15.13 -12.63
CA GLU A 178 1.76 -15.55 -13.73
C GLU A 178 0.99 -16.11 -14.93
N GLU A 179 -0.21 -16.66 -14.71
CA GLU A 179 -1.08 -17.08 -15.81
C GLU A 179 -1.75 -15.87 -16.46
N LEU A 180 -2.27 -14.93 -15.67
CA LEU A 180 -2.99 -13.76 -16.17
C LEU A 180 -2.09 -12.78 -16.96
N VAL A 181 -0.82 -12.61 -16.56
CA VAL A 181 0.10 -11.70 -17.26
C VAL A 181 0.57 -12.21 -18.63
N LYS A 182 0.19 -13.43 -19.02
CA LYS A 182 0.38 -13.94 -20.39
C LYS A 182 -0.58 -13.30 -21.39
N ASP A 183 -1.62 -12.63 -20.92
CA ASP A 183 -2.53 -11.85 -21.75
C ASP A 183 -1.92 -10.44 -21.98
N PRO A 184 -1.64 -10.03 -23.24
CA PRO A 184 -1.07 -8.72 -23.54
C PRO A 184 -2.00 -7.54 -23.22
N GLN A 185 -3.28 -7.79 -22.95
CA GLN A 185 -4.23 -6.78 -22.48
C GLN A 185 -4.07 -6.45 -20.99
N VAL A 186 -3.38 -7.28 -20.22
CA VAL A 186 -3.09 -7.04 -18.81
C VAL A 186 -1.93 -6.06 -18.71
N LYS A 187 -2.24 -4.80 -18.39
CA LYS A 187 -1.27 -3.69 -18.39
C LYS A 187 -0.68 -3.39 -17.03
N GLY A 188 -1.22 -3.97 -15.96
CA GLY A 188 -0.63 -3.77 -14.65
C GLY A 188 -1.37 -4.41 -13.50
N MET A 189 -0.84 -4.14 -12.31
CA MET A 189 -1.32 -4.69 -11.05
C MET A 189 -1.18 -3.68 -9.91
N TRP A 190 -2.20 -3.62 -9.04
CA TRP A 190 -2.09 -2.97 -7.74
C TRP A 190 -1.38 -3.87 -6.74
N SER A 191 -0.53 -3.29 -5.89
CA SER A 191 0.21 -4.04 -4.89
C SER A 191 0.39 -3.24 -3.62
N VAL A 192 0.08 -3.86 -2.46
CA VAL A 192 0.34 -3.31 -1.12
C VAL A 192 1.15 -4.34 -0.34
N PRO A 193 2.50 -4.30 -0.43
CA PRO A 193 3.35 -5.40 0.02
C PRO A 193 3.48 -5.53 1.52
N ILE A 194 3.26 -4.47 2.28
CA ILE A 194 3.45 -4.45 3.74
C ILE A 194 2.16 -3.97 4.40
N TYR A 195 1.63 -4.81 5.30
CA TYR A 195 0.39 -4.55 6.04
C TYR A 195 -0.78 -4.18 5.13
N GLY A 196 -0.99 -4.97 4.09
CA GLY A 196 -2.04 -4.75 3.10
C GLY A 196 -3.42 -4.54 3.73
N ASN A 197 -4.13 -3.50 3.30
CA ASN A 197 -5.49 -3.22 3.74
C ASN A 197 -6.48 -3.99 2.84
N PRO A 198 -7.42 -4.81 3.37
CA PRO A 198 -7.78 -4.97 4.81
C PRO A 198 -7.10 -6.16 5.50
N THR A 199 -6.34 -6.99 4.80
CA THR A 199 -5.89 -8.30 5.28
C THR A 199 -4.77 -8.25 6.31
N GLY A 200 -3.95 -7.18 6.30
CA GLY A 200 -2.72 -7.10 7.06
C GLY A 200 -1.59 -7.99 6.50
N ALA A 201 -1.76 -8.55 5.29
CA ALA A 201 -0.77 -9.42 4.67
C ALA A 201 0.56 -8.70 4.46
N ILE A 202 1.65 -9.45 4.61
CA ILE A 202 3.01 -9.03 4.26
C ILE A 202 3.52 -10.01 3.21
N TYR A 203 3.97 -9.49 2.06
CA TYR A 203 4.46 -10.34 0.99
C TYR A 203 5.70 -11.09 1.41
N SER A 204 5.71 -12.40 1.15
CA SER A 204 6.88 -13.23 1.37
C SER A 204 8.00 -12.87 0.40
N ARG A 205 9.23 -13.26 0.75
CA ARG A 205 10.37 -13.09 -0.15
C ARG A 205 10.15 -13.81 -1.48
N GLU A 206 9.55 -15.01 -1.44
CA GLU A 206 9.20 -15.77 -2.63
C GLU A 206 8.23 -15.01 -3.54
N THR A 207 7.15 -14.44 -2.97
CA THR A 207 6.20 -13.61 -3.72
C THR A 207 6.89 -12.44 -4.40
N ILE A 208 7.78 -11.74 -3.68
CA ILE A 208 8.52 -10.59 -4.23
C ILE A 208 9.45 -11.03 -5.36
N ASP A 209 10.19 -12.13 -5.19
CA ASP A 209 11.12 -12.64 -6.20
C ASP A 209 10.36 -13.11 -7.46
N ARG A 210 9.20 -13.76 -7.32
CA ARG A 210 8.32 -14.13 -8.43
C ARG A 210 7.78 -12.90 -9.17
N LEU A 211 7.28 -11.89 -8.45
CA LEU A 211 6.83 -10.63 -9.06
C LEU A 211 7.94 -9.91 -9.83
N ALA A 212 9.17 -9.93 -9.30
CA ALA A 212 10.31 -9.28 -9.93
C ALA A 212 10.84 -10.02 -11.17
N SER A 213 10.65 -11.34 -11.25
CA SER A 213 11.22 -12.20 -12.30
C SER A 213 10.19 -12.70 -13.31
N MET A 214 8.89 -12.51 -13.08
CA MET A 214 7.85 -12.98 -14.00
C MET A 214 7.97 -12.34 -15.38
N GLU A 215 7.79 -13.12 -16.42
CA GLU A 215 7.68 -12.66 -17.79
C GLU A 215 6.24 -12.20 -18.06
N THR A 216 6.08 -11.02 -18.64
CA THR A 216 4.77 -10.46 -19.01
C THR A 216 4.63 -10.35 -20.52
N ALA A 217 3.45 -10.67 -21.07
CA ALA A 217 3.20 -10.52 -22.50
C ALA A 217 3.11 -9.04 -22.92
N ALA A 218 2.60 -8.17 -22.03
CA ALA A 218 2.62 -6.73 -22.25
C ALA A 218 3.99 -6.15 -21.86
N LYS A 219 4.72 -5.57 -22.81
CA LYS A 219 6.00 -4.90 -22.53
C LYS A 219 5.86 -3.71 -21.60
N ASP A 220 4.71 -3.08 -21.63
CA ASP A 220 4.32 -1.91 -20.84
C ASP A 220 3.54 -2.25 -19.58
N PHE A 221 3.64 -3.49 -19.11
CA PHE A 221 3.08 -3.91 -17.82
C PHE A 221 3.74 -3.15 -16.66
N ARG A 222 2.93 -2.71 -15.69
CA ARG A 222 3.43 -1.96 -14.52
C ARG A 222 2.83 -2.50 -13.23
N ILE A 223 3.66 -2.65 -12.22
CA ILE A 223 3.22 -2.88 -10.84
C ILE A 223 3.22 -1.53 -10.13
N VAL A 224 2.05 -1.10 -9.66
CA VAL A 224 1.96 0.06 -8.76
C VAL A 224 2.13 -0.44 -7.34
N TRP A 225 3.30 -0.17 -6.77
CA TRP A 225 3.75 -0.69 -5.49
C TRP A 225 3.50 0.33 -4.39
N ASP A 226 2.33 0.23 -3.72
CA ASP A 226 1.97 1.12 -2.62
C ASP A 226 2.65 0.67 -1.32
N ASN A 227 3.69 1.37 -0.96
CA ASN A 227 4.46 1.10 0.24
C ASN A 227 4.09 2.06 1.39
N ALA A 228 2.80 2.27 1.60
CA ALA A 228 2.25 3.19 2.59
C ALA A 228 2.78 2.98 4.01
N SER A 229 3.13 1.72 4.35
CA SER A 229 3.58 1.33 5.69
C SER A 229 5.11 1.24 5.83
N VAL A 230 5.89 1.60 4.81
CA VAL A 230 7.35 1.47 4.82
C VAL A 230 8.03 2.21 5.97
N SER A 231 7.53 3.39 6.32
CA SER A 231 8.09 4.20 7.41
C SER A 231 7.91 3.55 8.79
N TYR A 232 6.87 2.74 8.98
CA TYR A 232 6.66 2.02 10.24
C TYR A 232 7.65 0.86 10.42
N THR A 233 8.07 0.22 9.34
CA THR A 233 9.04 -0.89 9.40
C THR A 233 10.46 -0.39 9.68
N HIS A 234 10.83 0.79 9.20
CA HIS A 234 12.15 1.36 9.42
C HIS A 234 12.33 1.96 10.82
N LEU A 235 11.26 2.45 11.44
CA LEU A 235 11.31 2.98 12.81
C LEU A 235 11.41 1.88 13.88
N THR A 236 11.18 0.63 13.54
CA THR A 236 11.27 -0.52 14.46
C THR A 236 12.57 -1.34 14.32
N LEU A 237 13.38 -1.08 13.30
CA LEU A 237 14.63 -1.81 13.04
C LEU A 237 15.88 -1.37 13.82
N PRO A 238 15.98 -0.17 14.45
CA PRO A 238 17.17 0.21 15.20
C PRO A 238 17.33 -0.44 16.59
N THR A 239 16.48 -1.35 16.98
CA THR A 239 16.51 -1.96 18.33
C THR A 239 16.83 -3.45 18.32
N ILE A 240 17.54 -3.94 17.33
CA ILE A 240 18.13 -5.28 17.36
C ILE A 240 19.64 -5.11 17.36
N ASP A 241 20.18 -4.83 18.55
CA ASP A 241 21.54 -5.16 18.94
C ASP A 241 21.55 -6.55 19.56
#